data_6596770dcf46ca30e1bcaa602024fd69
#
_entry.id   6596770dcf46ca30e1bcaa602024fd69
#
_cell.length_a   1.000
_cell.length_b   1.000
_cell.length_c   1.000
_cell.angle_alpha   90.00
_cell.angle_beta   90.00
_cell.angle_gamma   90.00
#
_symmetry.space_group_name_H-M   'P 1'
#
loop_
_entity.id
_entity.type
_entity.pdbx_description
1 polymer ?
#
loop_
_entity_poly.entity_id
_entity_poly.type
_entity_poly.pdbx_seq_one_letter_code
_entity_poly.pdbx_strand_id
1 'polypeptide(L)'
;MFKRLIIILSFISVSLSNSAFADDILKGFDAYKNNDYKTAYVIWSKLAKEGDSIAQNSLGVLFQKGQGVEKNYFESYKWFKTSAEDGYTPAQVSLGYLYDQGMGIDRNKIKAFMWWKIASLHGDNDAKTLFQILLTEMNENEKLLASTQTDKCLNNNFKNC
;
A
#
# COMPACT_ATOMS: atom_id res chain seq x y z
N MET A 1 -28.48 7.84 -34.65
CA MET A 1 -28.90 6.80 -33.70
C MET A 1 -27.73 5.91 -33.22
N PHE A 2 -26.81 5.47 -34.07
CA PHE A 2 -25.69 4.57 -33.70
C PHE A 2 -24.72 5.12 -32.66
N LYS A 3 -24.37 6.42 -32.63
CA LYS A 3 -23.43 6.97 -31.65
C LYS A 3 -23.90 6.93 -30.19
N ARG A 4 -25.22 7.03 -29.94
CA ARG A 4 -25.77 6.93 -28.56
C ARG A 4 -25.73 5.50 -28.00
N LEU A 5 -25.87 4.49 -28.86
CA LEU A 5 -25.83 3.09 -28.44
C LEU A 5 -24.45 2.64 -28.00
N ILE A 6 -23.38 3.13 -28.66
CA ILE A 6 -21.99 2.81 -28.33
C ILE A 6 -21.60 3.37 -26.96
N ILE A 7 -22.06 4.59 -26.62
CA ILE A 7 -21.76 5.22 -25.33
C ILE A 7 -22.45 4.46 -24.19
N ILE A 8 -23.69 4.01 -24.36
CA ILE A 8 -24.42 3.24 -23.34
C ILE A 8 -23.75 1.87 -23.10
N LEU A 9 -23.29 1.20 -24.15
CA LEU A 9 -22.58 -0.09 -24.03
C LEU A 9 -21.23 0.04 -23.33
N SER A 10 -20.49 1.16 -23.53
CA SER A 10 -19.23 1.41 -22.84
C SER A 10 -19.45 1.69 -21.34
N PHE A 11 -20.49 2.39 -20.95
CA PHE A 11 -20.81 2.62 -19.53
C PHE A 11 -21.27 1.35 -18.81
N ILE A 12 -22.00 0.45 -19.47
CA ILE A 12 -22.44 -0.82 -18.89
C ILE A 12 -21.25 -1.77 -18.70
N SER A 13 -20.30 -1.81 -19.63
CA SER A 13 -19.11 -2.67 -19.52
C SER A 13 -18.17 -2.24 -18.38
N VAL A 14 -18.01 -0.93 -18.15
CA VAL A 14 -17.20 -0.39 -17.05
C VAL A 14 -17.83 -0.66 -15.69
N SER A 15 -19.17 -0.55 -15.56
CA SER A 15 -19.85 -0.84 -14.29
C SER A 15 -19.83 -2.32 -13.92
N LEU A 16 -19.90 -3.23 -14.88
CA LEU A 16 -19.83 -4.68 -14.65
C LEU A 16 -18.41 -5.13 -14.26
N SER A 17 -17.38 -4.54 -14.85
CA SER A 17 -16.00 -4.87 -14.48
C SER A 17 -15.66 -4.43 -13.05
N ASN A 18 -16.12 -3.24 -12.61
CA ASN A 18 -15.89 -2.77 -11.26
C ASN A 18 -16.58 -3.62 -10.18
N SER A 19 -17.78 -4.15 -10.45
CA SER A 19 -18.46 -5.03 -9.50
C SER A 19 -17.78 -6.40 -9.36
N ALA A 20 -17.27 -6.96 -10.45
CA ALA A 20 -16.53 -8.23 -10.43
C ALA A 20 -15.19 -8.10 -9.67
N PHE A 21 -14.49 -6.98 -9.84
CA PHE A 21 -13.26 -6.67 -9.10
C PHE A 21 -13.49 -6.59 -7.59
N ALA A 22 -14.53 -5.86 -7.17
CA ALA A 22 -14.90 -5.74 -5.76
C ALA A 22 -15.28 -7.10 -5.14
N ASP A 23 -15.96 -7.96 -5.89
CA ASP A 23 -16.30 -9.30 -5.44
C ASP A 23 -15.07 -10.20 -5.27
N ASP A 24 -14.10 -10.13 -6.18
CA ASP A 24 -12.89 -10.93 -6.09
C ASP A 24 -11.98 -10.50 -4.91
N ILE A 25 -11.86 -9.19 -4.62
CA ILE A 25 -11.11 -8.75 -3.44
C ILE A 25 -11.74 -9.27 -2.13
N LEU A 26 -13.06 -9.28 -2.03
CA LEU A 26 -13.79 -9.82 -0.87
C LEU A 26 -13.57 -11.32 -0.72
N LYS A 27 -13.60 -12.10 -1.81
CA LYS A 27 -13.25 -13.55 -1.79
C LYS A 27 -11.83 -13.78 -1.24
N GLY A 28 -10.87 -12.93 -1.59
CA GLY A 28 -9.53 -12.97 -1.05
C GLY A 28 -9.51 -12.78 0.47
N PHE A 29 -10.27 -11.81 0.98
CA PHE A 29 -10.40 -11.58 2.42
C PHE A 29 -11.14 -12.72 3.14
N ASP A 30 -12.15 -13.31 2.54
CA ASP A 30 -12.84 -14.47 3.11
C ASP A 30 -11.92 -15.70 3.20
N ALA A 31 -11.13 -15.97 2.15
CA ALA A 31 -10.11 -17.00 2.18
C ALA A 31 -9.08 -16.74 3.31
N TYR A 32 -8.59 -15.51 3.43
CA TYR A 32 -7.64 -15.10 4.47
C TYR A 32 -8.21 -15.30 5.88
N LYS A 33 -9.46 -14.89 6.13
CA LYS A 33 -10.16 -15.09 7.41
C LYS A 33 -10.29 -16.57 7.78
N ASN A 34 -10.50 -17.44 6.79
CA ASN A 34 -10.59 -18.87 6.95
C ASN A 34 -9.23 -19.57 7.03
N ASN A 35 -8.12 -18.82 7.12
CA ASN A 35 -6.73 -19.28 7.09
C ASN A 35 -6.35 -20.01 5.79
N ASP A 36 -7.16 -19.92 4.73
CA ASP A 36 -6.80 -20.38 3.39
C ASP A 36 -5.93 -19.33 2.68
N TYR A 37 -4.72 -19.18 3.21
CA TYR A 37 -3.75 -18.19 2.71
C TYR A 37 -3.27 -18.49 1.27
N LYS A 38 -3.35 -19.73 0.83
CA LYS A 38 -2.98 -20.11 -0.54
C LYS A 38 -3.99 -19.56 -1.54
N THR A 39 -5.28 -19.72 -1.26
CA THR A 39 -6.35 -19.16 -2.10
C THR A 39 -6.31 -17.63 -2.06
N ALA A 40 -6.11 -17.02 -0.89
CA ALA A 40 -5.94 -15.57 -0.76
C ALA A 40 -4.78 -15.06 -1.61
N TYR A 41 -3.62 -15.74 -1.56
CA TYR A 41 -2.46 -15.41 -2.38
C TYR A 41 -2.76 -15.47 -3.89
N VAL A 42 -3.44 -16.51 -4.36
CA VAL A 42 -3.78 -16.64 -5.80
C VAL A 42 -4.66 -15.50 -6.25
N ILE A 43 -5.71 -15.20 -5.49
CA ILE A 43 -6.67 -14.12 -5.79
C ILE A 43 -5.96 -12.76 -5.79
N TRP A 44 -5.27 -12.43 -4.70
CA TRP A 44 -4.60 -11.13 -4.58
C TRP A 44 -3.42 -10.96 -5.54
N SER A 45 -2.73 -12.05 -5.90
CA SER A 45 -1.67 -11.99 -6.92
C SER A 45 -2.19 -11.60 -8.30
N LYS A 46 -3.39 -12.03 -8.66
CA LYS A 46 -4.04 -11.63 -9.91
C LYS A 46 -4.40 -10.14 -9.84
N LEU A 47 -5.16 -9.73 -8.83
CA LEU A 47 -5.66 -8.36 -8.67
C LEU A 47 -4.52 -7.34 -8.52
N ALA A 48 -3.46 -7.68 -7.78
CA ALA A 48 -2.30 -6.82 -7.59
C ALA A 48 -1.54 -6.55 -8.91
N LYS A 49 -1.46 -7.54 -9.80
CA LYS A 49 -0.88 -7.37 -11.15
C LYS A 49 -1.76 -6.50 -12.05
N GLU A 50 -3.07 -6.48 -11.80
CA GLU A 50 -4.04 -5.63 -12.48
C GLU A 50 -4.07 -4.20 -11.89
N GLY A 51 -3.26 -3.93 -10.83
CA GLY A 51 -3.07 -2.60 -10.26
C GLY A 51 -3.92 -2.31 -9.02
N ASP A 52 -4.64 -3.32 -8.46
CA ASP A 52 -5.41 -3.11 -7.24
C ASP A 52 -4.51 -2.89 -6.03
N SER A 53 -4.55 -1.69 -5.44
CA SER A 53 -3.69 -1.30 -4.33
C SER A 53 -4.02 -2.03 -3.02
N ILE A 54 -5.27 -2.47 -2.82
CA ILE A 54 -5.67 -3.27 -1.66
C ILE A 54 -5.06 -4.67 -1.75
N ALA A 55 -5.13 -5.29 -2.95
CA ALA A 55 -4.51 -6.60 -3.20
C ALA A 55 -2.98 -6.54 -3.09
N GLN A 56 -2.36 -5.46 -3.60
CA GLN A 56 -0.93 -5.23 -3.46
C GLN A 56 -0.51 -5.16 -1.98
N ASN A 57 -1.22 -4.38 -1.16
CA ASN A 57 -0.97 -4.33 0.28
C ASN A 57 -1.18 -5.71 0.92
N SER A 58 -2.24 -6.41 0.55
CA SER A 58 -2.55 -7.75 1.09
C SER A 58 -1.46 -8.78 0.76
N LEU A 59 -0.89 -8.74 -0.45
CA LEU A 59 0.29 -9.53 -0.80
C LEU A 59 1.50 -9.17 0.06
N GLY A 60 1.74 -7.87 0.28
CA GLY A 60 2.79 -7.40 1.18
C GLY A 60 2.67 -8.05 2.56
N VAL A 61 1.45 -8.12 3.11
CA VAL A 61 1.17 -8.79 4.39
C VAL A 61 1.44 -10.29 4.34
N LEU A 62 1.03 -11.00 3.27
CA LEU A 62 1.29 -12.43 3.13
C LEU A 62 2.80 -12.73 3.13
N PHE A 63 3.59 -11.98 2.36
CA PHE A 63 5.04 -12.13 2.34
C PHE A 63 5.70 -11.75 3.67
N GLN A 64 5.21 -10.70 4.35
CA GLN A 64 5.73 -10.29 5.65
C GLN A 64 5.55 -11.37 6.71
N LYS A 65 4.39 -12.03 6.70
CA LYS A 65 4.02 -13.05 7.69
C LYS A 65 4.44 -14.47 7.31
N GLY A 66 4.72 -14.74 6.02
CA GLY A 66 4.95 -16.08 5.51
C GLY A 66 3.66 -16.92 5.46
N GLN A 67 2.52 -16.28 5.14
CA GLN A 67 1.22 -16.91 5.09
C GLN A 67 0.85 -17.30 3.64
N GLY A 68 0.75 -18.60 3.37
CA GLY A 68 0.49 -19.14 2.03
C GLY A 68 1.68 -19.07 1.07
N VAL A 69 2.73 -18.35 1.45
CA VAL A 69 3.99 -18.16 0.72
C VAL A 69 5.16 -18.22 1.70
N GLU A 70 6.37 -18.42 1.19
CA GLU A 70 7.58 -18.27 1.99
C GLU A 70 7.73 -16.81 2.46
N LYS A 71 8.12 -16.64 3.73
CA LYS A 71 8.35 -15.32 4.32
C LYS A 71 9.48 -14.60 3.60
N ASN A 72 9.18 -13.41 3.08
CA ASN A 72 10.14 -12.62 2.33
C ASN A 72 9.86 -11.12 2.51
N TYR A 73 10.65 -10.48 3.35
CA TYR A 73 10.50 -9.04 3.63
C TYR A 73 10.83 -8.15 2.42
N PHE A 74 11.72 -8.58 1.50
CA PHE A 74 12.00 -7.81 0.30
C PHE A 74 10.83 -7.83 -0.69
N GLU A 75 10.16 -8.98 -0.88
CA GLU A 75 8.92 -9.04 -1.66
C GLU A 75 7.82 -8.23 -0.98
N SER A 76 7.68 -8.32 0.35
CA SER A 76 6.76 -7.50 1.13
C SER A 76 6.98 -6.00 0.89
N TYR A 77 8.25 -5.55 0.96
CA TYR A 77 8.62 -4.17 0.67
C TYR A 77 8.19 -3.74 -0.74
N LYS A 78 8.45 -4.54 -1.76
CA LYS A 78 8.08 -4.21 -3.14
C LYS A 78 6.57 -3.99 -3.29
N TRP A 79 5.77 -4.88 -2.71
CA TRP A 79 4.32 -4.79 -2.78
C TRP A 79 3.76 -3.62 -1.97
N PHE A 80 4.24 -3.40 -0.74
CA PHE A 80 3.84 -2.23 0.05
C PHE A 80 4.25 -0.93 -0.64
N LYS A 81 5.45 -0.87 -1.24
CA LYS A 81 5.90 0.33 -1.96
C LYS A 81 4.99 0.65 -3.13
N THR A 82 4.63 -0.33 -3.97
CA THR A 82 3.72 -0.12 -5.10
C THR A 82 2.36 0.41 -4.62
N SER A 83 1.78 -0.24 -3.63
CA SER A 83 0.49 0.16 -3.04
C SER A 83 0.53 1.55 -2.39
N ALA A 84 1.62 1.87 -1.68
CA ALA A 84 1.82 3.18 -1.04
C ALA A 84 1.98 4.31 -2.06
N GLU A 85 2.69 4.05 -3.16
CA GLU A 85 2.85 4.97 -4.29
C GLU A 85 1.55 5.15 -5.10
N ASP A 86 0.58 4.25 -4.95
CA ASP A 86 -0.79 4.40 -5.47
C ASP A 86 -1.73 5.09 -4.45
N GLY A 87 -1.19 5.57 -3.33
CA GLY A 87 -1.89 6.37 -2.33
C GLY A 87 -2.65 5.55 -1.28
N TYR A 88 -2.48 4.23 -1.22
CA TYR A 88 -3.17 3.40 -0.23
C TYR A 88 -2.56 3.58 1.16
N THR A 89 -3.30 4.24 2.05
CA THR A 89 -2.82 4.64 3.39
C THR A 89 -2.32 3.46 4.25
N PRO A 90 -2.99 2.30 4.33
CA PRO A 90 -2.45 1.17 5.09
C PRO A 90 -1.09 0.67 4.59
N ALA A 91 -0.84 0.74 3.27
CA ALA A 91 0.46 0.38 2.72
C ALA A 91 1.54 1.43 3.04
N GLN A 92 1.18 2.72 3.09
CA GLN A 92 2.08 3.79 3.54
C GLN A 92 2.54 3.57 4.99
N VAL A 93 1.62 3.16 5.87
CA VAL A 93 1.94 2.79 7.27
C VAL A 93 2.89 1.60 7.31
N SER A 94 2.57 0.53 6.58
CA SER A 94 3.37 -0.70 6.52
C SER A 94 4.77 -0.44 5.96
N LEU A 95 4.88 0.38 4.92
CA LEU A 95 6.16 0.76 4.31
C LEU A 95 7.02 1.57 5.27
N GLY A 96 6.42 2.51 6.00
CA GLY A 96 7.09 3.26 7.07
C GLY A 96 7.68 2.31 8.14
N TYR A 97 6.91 1.30 8.54
CA TYR A 97 7.37 0.29 9.49
C TYR A 97 8.57 -0.53 8.96
N LEU A 98 8.54 -0.95 7.69
CA LEU A 98 9.68 -1.67 7.09
C LEU A 98 10.95 -0.80 7.09
N TYR A 99 10.83 0.49 6.78
CA TYR A 99 11.96 1.43 6.82
C TYR A 99 12.48 1.65 8.25
N ASP A 100 11.59 1.77 9.25
CA ASP A 100 12.03 1.97 10.63
C ASP A 100 12.73 0.73 11.20
N GLN A 101 12.24 -0.47 10.88
CA GLN A 101 12.80 -1.71 11.39
C GLN A 101 13.93 -2.29 10.53
N GLY A 102 14.17 -1.77 9.32
CA GLY A 102 15.16 -2.33 8.39
C GLY A 102 14.77 -3.72 7.89
N MET A 103 13.49 -4.00 7.68
CA MET A 103 13.01 -5.31 7.26
C MET A 103 13.02 -5.44 5.73
N GLY A 104 13.93 -6.27 5.21
CA GLY A 104 14.11 -6.51 3.77
C GLY A 104 14.79 -5.38 3.01
N ILE A 105 15.09 -4.28 3.68
CA ILE A 105 15.77 -3.08 3.18
C ILE A 105 16.58 -2.45 4.31
N ASP A 106 17.48 -1.53 3.98
CA ASP A 106 18.23 -0.78 4.99
C ASP A 106 17.29 0.11 5.82
N ARG A 107 17.56 0.15 7.14
CA ARG A 107 16.85 1.02 8.06
C ARG A 107 17.01 2.48 7.64
N ASN A 108 15.89 3.22 7.57
CA ASN A 108 15.89 4.63 7.18
C ASN A 108 14.81 5.43 7.93
N LYS A 109 15.17 6.09 9.01
CA LYS A 109 14.27 6.89 9.83
C LYS A 109 13.59 8.02 9.04
N ILE A 110 14.30 8.61 8.08
CA ILE A 110 13.78 9.73 7.29
C ILE A 110 12.64 9.25 6.39
N LYS A 111 12.81 8.10 5.74
CA LYS A 111 11.75 7.49 4.93
C LYS A 111 10.61 6.96 5.79
N ALA A 112 10.88 6.38 6.96
CA ALA A 112 9.85 5.98 7.90
C ALA A 112 8.99 7.18 8.33
N PHE A 113 9.63 8.27 8.77
CA PHE A 113 8.95 9.51 9.09
C PHE A 113 8.09 10.02 7.93
N MET A 114 8.67 10.10 6.74
CA MET A 114 7.98 10.60 5.54
C MET A 114 6.69 9.81 5.28
N TRP A 115 6.76 8.49 5.24
CA TRP A 115 5.60 7.66 4.94
C TRP A 115 4.53 7.73 6.04
N TRP A 116 4.92 7.70 7.32
CA TRP A 116 3.96 7.85 8.42
C TRP A 116 3.36 9.26 8.46
N LYS A 117 4.13 10.31 8.17
CA LYS A 117 3.61 11.66 8.04
C LYS A 117 2.58 11.77 6.92
N ILE A 118 2.83 11.18 5.76
CA ILE A 118 1.88 11.13 4.64
C ILE A 118 0.61 10.39 5.05
N ALA A 119 0.72 9.19 5.63
CA ALA A 119 -0.43 8.43 6.12
C ALA A 119 -1.26 9.22 7.14
N SER A 120 -0.60 9.95 8.05
CA SER A 120 -1.28 10.79 9.03
C SER A 120 -2.06 11.95 8.39
N LEU A 121 -1.57 12.52 7.29
CA LEU A 121 -2.29 13.55 6.53
C LEU A 121 -3.56 12.99 5.86
N HIS A 122 -3.60 11.69 5.61
CA HIS A 122 -4.78 10.96 5.15
C HIS A 122 -5.68 10.45 6.30
N GLY A 123 -5.44 10.91 7.53
CA GLY A 123 -6.29 10.64 8.68
C GLY A 123 -5.91 9.41 9.51
N ASP A 124 -4.77 8.76 9.24
CA ASP A 124 -4.31 7.61 10.04
C ASP A 124 -3.71 8.09 11.37
N ASN A 125 -4.38 7.75 12.49
CA ASN A 125 -3.99 8.18 13.84
C ASN A 125 -2.80 7.38 14.40
N ASP A 126 -2.64 6.11 13.99
CA ASP A 126 -1.50 5.29 14.41
C ASP A 126 -0.22 5.82 13.74
N ALA A 127 -0.28 6.12 12.45
CA ALA A 127 0.81 6.78 11.75
C ALA A 127 1.17 8.14 12.35
N LYS A 128 0.16 8.91 12.80
CA LYS A 128 0.39 10.19 13.51
C LYS A 128 1.20 9.97 14.77
N THR A 129 0.87 8.98 15.56
CA THR A 129 1.60 8.64 16.78
C THR A 129 3.02 8.19 16.47
N LEU A 130 3.19 7.31 15.46
CA LEU A 130 4.49 6.75 15.06
C LEU A 130 5.47 7.85 14.60
N PHE A 131 5.04 8.75 13.71
CA PHE A 131 5.96 9.82 13.27
C PHE A 131 6.27 10.81 14.38
N GLN A 132 5.35 11.07 15.32
CA GLN A 132 5.60 11.94 16.47
C GLN A 132 6.63 11.32 17.42
N ILE A 133 6.57 10.03 17.68
CA ILE A 133 7.61 9.32 18.46
C ILE A 133 8.96 9.46 17.75
N LEU A 134 9.00 9.17 16.44
CA LEU A 134 10.25 9.25 15.67
C LEU A 134 10.84 10.67 15.65
N LEU A 135 10.00 11.72 15.66
CA LEU A 135 10.45 13.12 15.79
C LEU A 135 11.27 13.37 17.05
N THR A 136 10.99 12.67 18.15
CA THR A 136 11.74 12.84 19.41
C THR A 136 13.15 12.24 19.33
N GLU A 137 13.36 11.31 18.41
CA GLU A 137 14.63 10.62 18.20
C GLU A 137 15.51 11.25 17.10
N MET A 138 14.98 12.25 16.39
CA MET A 138 15.63 12.88 15.25
C MET A 138 16.29 14.20 15.66
N ASN A 139 17.52 14.43 15.14
CA ASN A 139 18.16 15.73 15.23
C ASN A 139 17.55 16.74 14.21
N GLU A 140 17.89 18.04 14.34
CA GLU A 140 17.26 19.09 13.52
C GLU A 140 17.54 18.93 12.02
N ASN A 141 18.71 18.43 11.63
CA ASN A 141 19.03 18.17 10.21
C ASN A 141 18.18 17.02 9.66
N GLU A 142 18.00 15.95 10.43
CA GLU A 142 17.13 14.82 10.05
C GLU A 142 15.66 15.26 9.91
N LYS A 143 15.18 16.10 10.84
CA LYS A 143 13.81 16.65 10.77
C LYS A 143 13.59 17.50 9.54
N LEU A 144 14.54 18.38 9.23
CA LEU A 144 14.49 19.23 8.03
C LEU A 144 14.50 18.36 6.75
N LEU A 145 15.41 17.37 6.69
CA LEU A 145 15.50 16.48 5.53
C LEU A 145 14.21 15.64 5.36
N ALA A 146 13.66 15.10 6.45
CA ALA A 146 12.42 14.33 6.43
C ALA A 146 11.23 15.18 5.97
N SER A 147 11.10 16.43 6.46
CA SER A 147 10.07 17.36 5.99
C SER A 147 10.21 17.64 4.49
N THR A 148 11.42 17.97 4.04
CA THR A 148 11.69 18.24 2.62
C THR A 148 11.36 17.05 1.73
N GLN A 149 11.73 15.84 2.15
CA GLN A 149 11.39 14.62 1.40
C GLN A 149 9.87 14.37 1.40
N THR A 150 9.18 14.65 2.50
CA THR A 150 7.72 14.54 2.57
C THR A 150 7.05 15.46 1.55
N ASP A 151 7.44 16.73 1.52
CA ASP A 151 6.88 17.72 0.59
C ASP A 151 7.15 17.33 -0.86
N LYS A 152 8.36 16.85 -1.17
CA LYS A 152 8.71 16.35 -2.50
C LYS A 152 7.87 15.14 -2.89
N CYS A 153 7.65 14.21 -1.97
CA CYS A 153 6.85 13.01 -2.21
C CYS A 153 5.37 13.37 -2.50
N LEU A 154 4.79 14.27 -1.70
CA LEU A 154 3.43 14.78 -1.90
C LEU A 154 3.28 15.47 -3.26
N ASN A 155 4.23 16.33 -3.63
CA ASN A 155 4.22 17.03 -4.92
C ASN A 155 4.37 16.10 -6.13
N ASN A 156 4.93 14.92 -5.95
CA ASN A 156 5.07 13.88 -6.98
C ASN A 156 3.94 12.83 -6.94
N ASN A 157 2.83 13.10 -6.27
CA ASN A 157 1.73 12.14 -6.10
C ASN A 157 2.25 10.77 -5.61
N PHE A 158 3.09 10.78 -4.61
CA PHE A 158 3.72 9.62 -3.94
C PHE A 158 4.68 8.79 -4.81
N LYS A 159 4.97 9.19 -6.04
CA LYS A 159 5.86 8.44 -6.93
C LYS A 159 7.33 8.78 -6.67
N ASN A 160 8.16 7.73 -6.70
CA ASN A 160 9.62 7.85 -6.50
C ASN A 160 10.01 8.49 -5.14
N CYS A 161 9.27 8.18 -4.09
CA CYS A 161 9.60 8.53 -2.72
C CYS A 161 10.52 7.45 -2.11
#